data_2b4ad7b7f5ff5f6e06f5bffe4c7c68f5
#
_entry.id   2b4ad7b7f5ff5f6e06f5bffe4c7c68f5
#
_cell.length_a   1.000
_cell.length_b   1.000
_cell.length_c   1.000
_cell.angle_alpha   90.00
_cell.angle_beta   90.00
_cell.angle_gamma   90.00
#
_symmetry.space_group_name_H-M   'P 1'
#
loop_
_entity.id
_entity.type
_entity.pdbx_description
1 polymer ?
#
loop_
_entity_poly.entity_id
_entity_poly.type
_entity_poly.pdbx_seq_one_letter_code
_entity_poly.pdbx_strand_id
1 'polypeptide(L)'
;DPAYYEKFYFTPGDLGFEPIETSLGKLGVQVCWDQWYPEGARLMALKGAELLIYPTAIGWESSDTQDEKMRQLGAWVTVQRGHAVANGLPVIAVNRVGLEPDPSGQTNGIQFWGNSFVAGPQGEILAQASNLKEENLVVEIDMNRSENVRRWWPFLRDRRIDEFDELTKRFID
;
A
#
# COMPACT_ATOMS: atom_id res chain seq x y z
N ASP A 1 2.28 -14.16 -14.85
CA ASP A 1 2.21 -14.53 -13.44
C ASP A 1 1.17 -15.65 -13.31
N PRO A 2 1.53 -16.84 -12.87
CA PRO A 2 0.59 -17.95 -12.71
C PRO A 2 -0.56 -17.57 -11.75
N ALA A 3 -1.79 -17.89 -12.12
CA ALA A 3 -3.02 -17.61 -11.37
C ALA A 3 -3.39 -16.12 -11.19
N TYR A 4 -2.59 -15.18 -11.69
CA TYR A 4 -2.86 -13.75 -11.63
C TYR A 4 -2.71 -13.15 -13.02
N TYR A 5 -3.83 -12.80 -13.63
CA TYR A 5 -3.89 -12.40 -15.04
C TYR A 5 -4.04 -10.89 -15.25
N GLU A 6 -3.77 -10.09 -14.23
CA GLU A 6 -3.93 -8.63 -14.28
C GLU A 6 -3.12 -8.01 -15.42
N LYS A 7 -1.90 -8.48 -15.67
CA LYS A 7 -1.06 -8.00 -16.78
C LYS A 7 -1.61 -8.33 -18.17
N PHE A 8 -2.52 -9.30 -18.25
CA PHE A 8 -3.24 -9.61 -19.48
C PHE A 8 -4.41 -8.66 -19.72
N TYR A 9 -5.11 -8.28 -18.63
CA TYR A 9 -6.32 -7.45 -18.70
C TYR A 9 -6.05 -5.96 -18.59
N PHE A 10 -4.99 -5.55 -17.89
CA PHE A 10 -4.69 -4.16 -17.60
C PHE A 10 -3.40 -3.70 -18.26
N THR A 11 -3.45 -2.54 -18.88
CA THR A 11 -2.28 -1.82 -19.37
C THR A 11 -1.74 -0.92 -18.26
N PRO A 12 -0.41 -0.81 -18.08
CA PRO A 12 0.16 0.17 -17.19
C PRO A 12 -0.33 1.59 -17.50
N GLY A 13 -0.62 2.38 -16.46
CA GLY A 13 -1.04 3.77 -16.63
C GLY A 13 0.09 4.63 -17.22
N ASP A 14 -0.28 5.66 -17.95
CA ASP A 14 0.63 6.59 -18.63
C ASP A 14 0.61 8.01 -18.03
N LEU A 15 -0.18 8.24 -16.99
CA LEU A 15 -0.27 9.54 -16.31
C LEU A 15 0.84 9.78 -15.27
N GLY A 16 1.65 8.74 -14.99
CA GLY A 16 2.65 8.78 -13.93
C GLY A 16 2.03 8.74 -12.52
N PHE A 17 2.88 9.02 -11.53
CA PHE A 17 2.47 9.04 -10.12
C PHE A 17 2.13 10.48 -9.72
N GLU A 18 0.88 10.89 -9.97
CA GLU A 18 0.38 12.25 -9.69
C GLU A 18 -0.67 12.22 -8.58
N PRO A 19 -0.45 12.92 -7.45
CA PRO A 19 -1.47 13.08 -6.43
C PRO A 19 -2.67 13.88 -6.92
N ILE A 20 -3.85 13.55 -6.41
CA ILE A 20 -5.11 14.18 -6.77
C ILE A 20 -5.41 15.32 -5.79
N GLU A 21 -5.56 16.52 -6.29
CA GLU A 21 -6.04 17.67 -5.50
C GLU A 21 -7.53 17.50 -5.16
N THR A 22 -7.86 17.59 -3.89
CA THR A 22 -9.22 17.51 -3.39
C THR A 22 -9.49 18.60 -2.36
N SER A 23 -10.76 18.81 -2.00
CA SER A 23 -11.13 19.71 -0.90
C SER A 23 -10.64 19.23 0.48
N LEU A 24 -10.19 17.99 0.58
CA LEU A 24 -9.70 17.38 1.82
C LEU A 24 -8.17 17.29 1.88
N GLY A 25 -7.48 17.84 0.87
CA GLY A 25 -6.03 17.77 0.73
C GLY A 25 -5.61 16.99 -0.52
N LYS A 26 -4.31 16.77 -0.66
CA LYS A 26 -3.69 16.13 -1.80
C LYS A 26 -3.52 14.63 -1.55
N LEU A 27 -4.26 13.81 -2.30
CA LEU A 27 -4.33 12.37 -2.12
C LEU A 27 -3.45 11.62 -3.11
N GLY A 28 -2.56 10.78 -2.63
CA GLY A 28 -1.81 9.84 -3.44
C GLY A 28 -2.55 8.49 -3.51
N VAL A 29 -3.19 8.22 -4.64
CA VAL A 29 -3.93 6.96 -4.85
C VAL A 29 -3.10 6.05 -5.76
N GLN A 30 -2.83 4.84 -5.29
CA GLN A 30 -2.10 3.81 -6.03
C GLN A 30 -2.83 2.48 -5.87
N VAL A 31 -2.96 1.70 -6.95
CA VAL A 31 -3.87 0.56 -6.95
C VAL A 31 -3.13 -0.75 -6.79
N CYS A 32 -3.57 -1.57 -5.82
CA CYS A 32 -3.24 -2.98 -5.64
C CYS A 32 -1.72 -3.25 -5.66
N TRP A 33 -1.19 -3.79 -6.76
CA TRP A 33 0.22 -4.17 -6.90
C TRP A 33 1.20 -3.04 -6.63
N ASP A 34 0.82 -1.78 -6.88
CA ASP A 34 1.63 -0.60 -6.60
C ASP A 34 2.03 -0.47 -5.12
N GLN A 35 1.24 -1.06 -4.21
CA GLN A 35 1.48 -1.04 -2.76
C GLN A 35 2.81 -1.71 -2.36
N TRP A 36 3.39 -2.55 -3.22
CA TRP A 36 4.65 -3.24 -2.93
C TRP A 36 5.89 -2.41 -3.25
N TYR A 37 5.74 -1.33 -4.02
CA TYR A 37 6.86 -0.54 -4.54
C TYR A 37 7.02 0.79 -3.81
N PRO A 38 8.16 0.98 -3.09
CA PRO A 38 8.42 2.22 -2.36
C PRO A 38 8.61 3.44 -3.26
N GLU A 39 8.99 3.23 -4.53
CA GLU A 39 9.23 4.29 -5.51
C GLU A 39 7.97 5.09 -5.80
N GLY A 40 6.82 4.42 -5.98
CA GLY A 40 5.54 5.07 -6.22
C GLY A 40 5.11 5.92 -5.03
N ALA A 41 5.19 5.37 -3.81
CA ALA A 41 4.91 6.10 -2.57
C ALA A 41 5.81 7.33 -2.42
N ARG A 42 7.09 7.19 -2.76
CA ARG A 42 8.07 8.27 -2.70
C ARG A 42 7.75 9.38 -3.70
N LEU A 43 7.42 9.03 -4.94
CA LEU A 43 7.05 10.00 -5.97
C LEU A 43 5.79 10.79 -5.58
N MET A 44 4.76 10.11 -5.08
CA MET A 44 3.56 10.76 -4.56
C MET A 44 3.88 11.75 -3.43
N ALA A 45 4.70 11.33 -2.47
CA ALA A 45 5.10 12.18 -1.34
C ALA A 45 5.92 13.41 -1.79
N LEU A 46 6.85 13.24 -2.74
CA LEU A 46 7.66 14.33 -3.30
C LEU A 46 6.82 15.34 -4.09
N LYS A 47 5.71 14.91 -4.68
CA LYS A 47 4.74 15.77 -5.37
C LYS A 47 3.69 16.35 -4.43
N GLY A 48 3.86 16.16 -3.12
CA GLY A 48 3.06 16.80 -2.09
C GLY A 48 1.83 16.03 -1.66
N ALA A 49 1.74 14.72 -1.91
CA ALA A 49 0.69 13.92 -1.29
C ALA A 49 0.74 14.05 0.24
N GLU A 50 -0.42 14.24 0.84
CA GLU A 50 -0.59 14.35 2.29
C GLU A 50 -1.05 13.03 2.90
N LEU A 51 -1.61 12.14 2.08
CA LEU A 51 -2.15 10.83 2.44
C LEU A 51 -1.97 9.86 1.28
N LEU A 52 -1.58 8.61 1.54
CA LEU A 52 -1.57 7.54 0.54
C LEU A 52 -2.76 6.60 0.75
N ILE A 53 -3.38 6.17 -0.35
CA ILE A 53 -4.52 5.24 -0.35
C ILE A 53 -4.21 4.10 -1.31
N TYR A 54 -4.34 2.86 -0.82
CA TYR A 54 -4.11 1.63 -1.57
C TYR A 54 -5.37 0.74 -1.56
N PRO A 55 -6.29 0.91 -2.50
CA PRO A 55 -7.35 -0.06 -2.71
C PRO A 55 -6.78 -1.33 -3.34
N THR A 56 -7.14 -2.49 -2.79
CA THR A 56 -6.59 -3.79 -3.23
C THR A 56 -7.59 -4.93 -3.06
N ALA A 57 -7.28 -6.04 -3.71
CA ALA A 57 -7.91 -7.33 -3.51
C ALA A 57 -6.82 -8.40 -3.45
N ILE A 58 -6.34 -8.71 -2.23
CA ILE A 58 -5.27 -9.66 -1.99
C ILE A 58 -5.68 -10.67 -0.93
N GLY A 59 -5.29 -11.92 -1.11
CA GLY A 59 -5.68 -13.03 -0.25
C GLY A 59 -4.67 -14.17 -0.29
N TRP A 60 -5.03 -15.25 0.37
CA TRP A 60 -4.24 -16.47 0.45
C TRP A 60 -4.71 -17.51 -0.55
N GLU A 61 -3.76 -18.24 -1.09
CA GLU A 61 -4.04 -19.50 -1.77
C GLU A 61 -4.50 -20.55 -0.76
N SER A 62 -5.43 -21.40 -1.18
CA SER A 62 -5.95 -22.47 -0.29
C SER A 62 -4.89 -23.48 0.13
N SER A 63 -3.85 -23.66 -0.69
CA SER A 63 -2.73 -24.58 -0.45
C SER A 63 -1.66 -24.03 0.49
N ASP A 64 -1.68 -22.73 0.81
CA ASP A 64 -0.68 -22.13 1.69
C ASP A 64 -0.76 -22.69 3.11
N THR A 65 0.41 -22.97 3.69
CA THR A 65 0.50 -23.30 5.11
C THR A 65 0.14 -22.11 5.98
N GLN A 66 -0.25 -22.36 7.23
CA GLN A 66 -0.57 -21.28 8.17
C GLN A 66 0.62 -20.33 8.38
N ASP A 67 1.83 -20.86 8.44
CA ASP A 67 3.05 -20.06 8.59
C ASP A 67 3.27 -19.17 7.37
N GLU A 68 3.03 -19.67 6.16
CA GLU A 68 3.17 -18.89 4.93
C GLU A 68 2.11 -17.78 4.87
N LYS A 69 0.87 -18.07 5.23
CA LYS A 69 -0.20 -17.09 5.34
C LYS A 69 0.16 -15.93 6.27
N MET A 70 0.76 -16.23 7.41
CA MET A 70 1.21 -15.22 8.36
C MET A 70 2.35 -14.37 7.80
N ARG A 71 3.31 -14.98 7.08
CA ARG A 71 4.42 -14.25 6.45
C ARG A 71 3.93 -13.30 5.36
N GLN A 72 3.02 -13.76 4.50
CA GLN A 72 2.45 -12.95 3.42
C GLN A 72 1.71 -11.72 3.96
N LEU A 73 0.81 -11.93 4.92
CA LEU A 73 0.09 -10.84 5.59
C LEU A 73 1.05 -9.89 6.30
N GLY A 74 2.03 -10.43 7.02
CA GLY A 74 3.04 -9.66 7.72
C GLY A 74 3.86 -8.77 6.76
N ALA A 75 4.27 -9.31 5.61
CA ALA A 75 4.99 -8.57 4.57
C ALA A 75 4.14 -7.42 4.01
N TRP A 76 2.87 -7.70 3.71
CA TRP A 76 1.93 -6.71 3.18
C TRP A 76 1.70 -5.54 4.13
N VAL A 77 1.48 -5.80 5.41
CA VAL A 77 1.34 -4.75 6.44
C VAL A 77 2.64 -3.98 6.61
N THR A 78 3.77 -4.69 6.63
CA THR A 78 5.09 -4.09 6.88
C THR A 78 5.50 -3.12 5.78
N VAL A 79 5.35 -3.50 4.49
CA VAL A 79 5.77 -2.64 3.39
C VAL A 79 4.98 -1.32 3.37
N GLN A 80 3.67 -1.36 3.61
CA GLN A 80 2.84 -0.17 3.61
C GLN A 80 3.07 0.73 4.83
N ARG A 81 3.31 0.14 6.01
CA ARG A 81 3.79 0.88 7.18
C ARG A 81 5.17 1.50 6.90
N GLY A 82 6.02 0.80 6.16
CA GLY A 82 7.30 1.33 5.68
C GLY A 82 7.12 2.58 4.81
N HIS A 83 6.12 2.60 3.93
CA HIS A 83 5.79 3.80 3.14
C HIS A 83 5.38 4.98 4.02
N ALA A 84 4.58 4.73 5.06
CA ALA A 84 4.19 5.77 6.02
C ALA A 84 5.41 6.37 6.71
N VAL A 85 6.28 5.54 7.26
CA VAL A 85 7.50 5.96 7.96
C VAL A 85 8.45 6.70 7.04
N ALA A 86 8.79 6.09 5.90
CA ALA A 86 9.78 6.63 4.97
C ALA A 86 9.38 7.99 4.36
N ASN A 87 8.09 8.29 4.31
CA ASN A 87 7.55 9.52 3.73
C ASN A 87 6.94 10.47 4.77
N GLY A 88 6.82 10.05 6.03
CA GLY A 88 6.27 10.84 7.12
C GLY A 88 4.83 11.28 6.84
N LEU A 89 3.98 10.37 6.36
CA LEU A 89 2.57 10.65 6.03
C LEU A 89 1.69 9.43 6.33
N PRO A 90 0.37 9.60 6.54
CA PRO A 90 -0.54 8.49 6.77
C PRO A 90 -0.73 7.61 5.53
N VAL A 91 -1.02 6.33 5.78
CA VAL A 91 -1.36 5.34 4.75
C VAL A 91 -2.68 4.68 5.10
N ILE A 92 -3.57 4.60 4.12
CA ILE A 92 -4.83 3.85 4.19
C ILE A 92 -4.72 2.66 3.23
N ALA A 93 -4.73 1.45 3.77
CA ALA A 93 -4.78 0.21 3.00
C ALA A 93 -6.18 -0.37 3.08
N VAL A 94 -6.82 -0.54 1.92
CA VAL A 94 -8.20 -1.05 1.82
C VAL A 94 -8.19 -2.36 1.06
N ASN A 95 -8.60 -3.45 1.71
CA ASN A 95 -8.61 -4.78 1.12
C ASN A 95 -9.99 -5.43 1.18
N ARG A 96 -10.25 -6.33 0.26
CA ARG A 96 -11.41 -7.23 0.29
C ARG A 96 -11.32 -8.21 1.46
N VAL A 97 -12.46 -8.75 1.86
CA VAL A 97 -12.61 -9.82 2.85
C VAL A 97 -13.56 -10.89 2.29
N GLY A 98 -13.41 -12.12 2.75
CA GLY A 98 -14.26 -13.24 2.38
C GLY A 98 -13.66 -14.15 1.30
N LEU A 99 -14.37 -15.21 0.99
CA LEU A 99 -13.98 -16.20 -0.02
C LEU A 99 -14.63 -15.86 -1.36
N GLU A 100 -13.83 -15.81 -2.42
CA GLU A 100 -14.30 -15.83 -3.81
C GLU A 100 -14.02 -17.20 -4.40
N PRO A 101 -15.06 -18.02 -4.63
CA PRO A 101 -14.88 -19.33 -5.23
C PRO A 101 -14.39 -19.24 -6.68
N ASP A 102 -13.55 -20.19 -7.09
CA ASP A 102 -13.17 -20.32 -8.50
C ASP A 102 -14.34 -20.88 -9.32
N PRO A 103 -14.89 -20.09 -10.27
CA PRO A 103 -16.03 -20.55 -11.08
C PRO A 103 -15.67 -21.71 -12.02
N SER A 104 -14.38 -21.93 -12.31
CA SER A 104 -13.93 -23.04 -13.13
C SER A 104 -13.86 -24.37 -12.33
N GLY A 105 -13.86 -24.31 -11.01
CA GLY A 105 -13.72 -25.45 -10.12
C GLY A 105 -12.34 -26.09 -10.13
N GLN A 106 -11.32 -25.46 -10.75
CA GLN A 106 -9.95 -25.98 -10.77
C GLN A 106 -9.21 -25.73 -9.45
N THR A 107 -9.62 -24.69 -8.73
CA THR A 107 -9.10 -24.33 -7.42
C THR A 107 -10.23 -24.12 -6.43
N ASN A 108 -9.89 -23.93 -5.15
CA ASN A 108 -10.89 -23.56 -4.13
C ASN A 108 -11.23 -22.07 -4.13
N GLY A 109 -10.64 -21.30 -5.04
CA GLY A 109 -10.75 -19.85 -5.06
C GLY A 109 -9.78 -19.16 -4.12
N ILE A 110 -10.01 -17.85 -3.89
CA ILE A 110 -9.14 -16.98 -3.10
C ILE A 110 -9.85 -16.58 -1.81
N GLN A 111 -9.20 -16.80 -0.67
CA GLN A 111 -9.60 -16.26 0.61
C GLN A 111 -8.93 -14.89 0.80
N PHE A 112 -9.67 -13.80 0.54
CA PHE A 112 -9.19 -12.46 0.81
C PHE A 112 -8.99 -12.26 2.30
N TRP A 113 -7.83 -11.72 2.69
CA TRP A 113 -7.44 -11.67 4.11
C TRP A 113 -7.92 -10.44 4.87
N GLY A 114 -8.70 -9.55 4.24
CA GLY A 114 -9.19 -8.35 4.91
C GLY A 114 -8.06 -7.53 5.50
N ASN A 115 -8.10 -7.29 6.81
CA ASN A 115 -7.07 -6.54 7.53
C ASN A 115 -6.81 -5.14 6.98
N SER A 116 -7.82 -4.50 6.36
CA SER A 116 -7.72 -3.09 5.98
C SER A 116 -7.27 -2.26 7.17
N PHE A 117 -6.39 -1.30 6.97
CA PHE A 117 -5.87 -0.52 8.09
C PHE A 117 -5.54 0.92 7.72
N VAL A 118 -5.41 1.74 8.76
CA VAL A 118 -4.87 3.08 8.68
C VAL A 118 -3.60 3.13 9.53
N ALA A 119 -2.50 3.55 8.91
CA ALA A 119 -1.24 3.81 9.60
C ALA A 119 -0.98 5.32 9.68
N GLY A 120 -0.50 5.77 10.81
CA GLY A 120 0.00 7.13 10.99
C GLY A 120 1.41 7.33 10.43
N PRO A 121 1.94 8.56 10.47
CA PRO A 121 3.18 8.93 9.78
C PRO A 121 4.46 8.30 10.35
N GLN A 122 4.38 7.61 11.47
CA GLN A 122 5.48 6.81 12.03
C GLN A 122 5.20 5.30 11.95
N GLY A 123 4.24 4.90 11.11
CA GLY A 123 3.88 3.50 10.87
C GLY A 123 3.04 2.89 11.99
N GLU A 124 2.59 3.68 12.98
CA GLU A 124 1.67 3.24 14.02
C GLU A 124 0.31 2.89 13.42
N ILE A 125 -0.29 1.78 13.85
CA ILE A 125 -1.64 1.38 13.41
C ILE A 125 -2.65 2.21 14.20
N LEU A 126 -3.38 3.08 13.51
CA LEU A 126 -4.44 3.91 14.07
C LEU A 126 -5.77 3.15 14.14
N ALA A 127 -6.05 2.33 13.14
CA ALA A 127 -7.19 1.41 13.11
C ALA A 127 -6.90 0.25 12.19
N GLN A 128 -7.50 -0.91 12.48
CA GLN A 128 -7.41 -2.11 11.65
C GLN A 128 -8.74 -2.86 11.66
N ALA A 129 -9.18 -3.25 10.48
CA ALA A 129 -10.39 -4.02 10.26
C ALA A 129 -10.16 -5.53 10.49
N SER A 130 -11.26 -6.24 10.64
CA SER A 130 -11.29 -7.71 10.73
C SER A 130 -10.80 -8.36 9.43
N ASN A 131 -10.33 -9.60 9.57
CA ASN A 131 -10.12 -10.51 8.44
C ASN A 131 -11.33 -11.41 8.13
N LEU A 132 -12.43 -11.27 8.88
CA LEU A 132 -13.56 -12.19 8.82
C LEU A 132 -14.85 -11.58 8.31
N LYS A 133 -15.01 -10.27 8.42
CA LYS A 133 -16.28 -9.59 8.10
C LYS A 133 -16.05 -8.26 7.41
N GLU A 134 -17.05 -7.87 6.62
CA GLU A 134 -17.13 -6.53 6.07
C GLU A 134 -17.42 -5.51 7.18
N GLU A 135 -16.67 -4.42 7.18
CA GLU A 135 -16.87 -3.33 8.13
C GLU A 135 -16.34 -1.99 7.60
N ASN A 136 -16.87 -0.92 8.13
CA ASN A 136 -16.42 0.44 7.85
C ASN A 136 -15.57 0.92 9.02
N LEU A 137 -14.34 1.36 8.73
CA LEU A 137 -13.51 2.05 9.71
C LEU A 137 -13.73 3.56 9.60
N VAL A 138 -13.99 4.19 10.74
CA VAL A 138 -14.00 5.64 10.86
C VAL A 138 -12.92 6.00 11.88
N VAL A 139 -11.91 6.75 11.43
CA VAL A 139 -10.76 7.10 12.25
C VAL A 139 -10.35 8.55 12.00
N GLU A 140 -10.03 9.24 13.06
CA GLU A 140 -9.46 10.59 12.98
C GLU A 140 -7.98 10.52 12.67
N ILE A 141 -7.53 11.31 11.69
CA ILE A 141 -6.12 11.44 11.32
C ILE A 141 -5.68 12.88 11.56
N ASP A 142 -4.76 13.06 12.50
CA ASP A 142 -4.14 14.39 12.75
C ASP A 142 -3.09 14.69 11.66
N MET A 143 -3.46 15.52 10.71
CA MET A 143 -2.56 15.93 9.63
C MET A 143 -1.38 16.78 10.11
N ASN A 144 -1.52 17.50 11.23
CA ASN A 144 -0.42 18.25 11.84
C ASN A 144 0.67 17.30 12.37
N ARG A 145 0.29 16.08 12.71
CA ARG A 145 1.24 15.05 13.13
C ARG A 145 2.26 14.74 12.04
N SER A 146 1.82 14.65 10.79
CA SER A 146 2.70 14.42 9.63
C SER A 146 3.71 15.55 9.46
N GLU A 147 3.26 16.78 9.54
CA GLU A 147 4.13 17.96 9.45
C GLU A 147 5.18 17.97 10.59
N ASN A 148 4.77 17.68 11.82
CA ASN A 148 5.67 17.60 12.95
C ASN A 148 6.70 16.49 12.80
N VAL A 149 6.29 15.29 12.38
CA VAL A 149 7.18 14.15 12.13
C VAL A 149 8.21 14.49 11.08
N ARG A 150 7.81 15.09 9.96
CA ARG A 150 8.73 15.53 8.89
C ARG A 150 9.74 16.58 9.34
N ARG A 151 9.38 17.43 10.28
CA ARG A 151 10.30 18.41 10.89
C ARG A 151 11.30 17.76 11.84
N TRP A 152 10.85 16.80 12.63
CA TRP A 152 11.72 16.09 13.58
C TRP A 152 12.63 15.08 12.88
N TRP A 153 12.11 14.42 11.86
CA TRP A 153 12.79 13.40 11.06
C TRP A 153 12.76 13.78 9.58
N PRO A 154 13.67 14.63 9.12
CA PRO A 154 13.61 15.20 7.78
C PRO A 154 14.12 14.23 6.69
N PHE A 155 13.57 13.02 6.65
CA PHE A 155 13.98 11.95 5.73
C PHE A 155 13.94 12.37 4.26
N LEU A 156 12.94 13.15 3.85
CA LEU A 156 12.82 13.61 2.46
C LEU A 156 13.94 14.59 2.07
N ARG A 157 14.37 15.46 3.01
CA ARG A 157 15.46 16.42 2.80
C ARG A 157 16.82 15.74 2.70
N ASP A 158 17.04 14.75 3.58
CA ASP A 158 18.37 14.16 3.80
C ASP A 158 18.69 13.00 2.84
N ARG A 159 17.87 12.81 1.81
CA ARG A 159 18.11 11.81 0.77
C ARG A 159 19.35 12.15 -0.05
N ARG A 160 20.17 11.13 -0.33
CA ARG A 160 21.35 11.22 -1.19
C ARG A 160 20.92 11.15 -2.66
N ILE A 161 20.22 12.19 -3.14
CA ILE A 161 19.69 12.24 -4.50
C ILE A 161 20.78 12.18 -5.58
N ASP A 162 21.97 12.54 -5.22
CA ASP A 162 23.20 12.46 -6.02
C ASP A 162 23.62 11.01 -6.34
N GLU A 163 23.09 10.02 -5.59
CA GLU A 163 23.48 8.60 -5.69
C GLU A 163 22.32 7.70 -6.15
N PHE A 164 21.16 8.26 -6.47
CA PHE A 164 19.95 7.47 -6.74
C PHE A 164 19.61 7.27 -8.22
N ASP A 165 20.47 7.69 -9.14
CA ASP A 165 20.22 7.59 -10.59
C ASP A 165 20.00 6.14 -11.06
N GLU A 166 20.64 5.19 -10.38
CA GLU A 166 20.54 3.76 -10.73
C GLU A 166 19.20 3.13 -10.40
N LEU A 167 18.35 3.79 -9.58
CA LEU A 167 16.99 3.30 -9.31
C LEU A 167 16.10 3.21 -10.55
N THR A 168 16.46 3.88 -11.64
CA THR A 168 15.76 3.78 -12.92
C THR A 168 16.18 2.57 -13.75
N LYS A 169 17.24 1.89 -13.36
CA LYS A 169 17.72 0.66 -13.99
C LYS A 169 17.00 -0.55 -13.40
N ARG A 170 16.69 -1.54 -14.25
CA ARG A 170 16.09 -2.80 -13.78
C ARG A 170 17.10 -3.67 -13.03
N PHE A 171 18.34 -3.64 -13.45
CA PHE A 171 19.47 -4.36 -12.84
C PHE A 171 20.72 -3.46 -12.89
N ILE A 172 21.60 -3.66 -11.94
CA ILE A 172 22.91 -2.98 -11.86
C ILE A 172 23.94 -4.10 -12.00
N ASP A 173 24.73 -4.09 -13.10
CA ASP A 173 25.83 -5.04 -13.35
C ASP A 173 27.13 -4.57 -12.72
#